data_004eb1206a185acf56a913cf8fe7ed20
#
_entry.id   004eb1206a185acf56a913cf8fe7ed20
#
_cell.length_a   1.000
_cell.length_b   1.000
_cell.length_c   1.000
_cell.angle_alpha   90.00
_cell.angle_beta   90.00
_cell.angle_gamma   90.00
#
_symmetry.space_group_name_H-M   'P 1'
#
loop_
_entity.id
_entity.type
_entity.pdbx_description
1 polymer ?
#
loop_
_entity_poly.entity_id
_entity_poly.type
_entity_poly.pdbx_seq_one_letter_code
_entity_poly.pdbx_strand_id
1 'polypeptide(L)'
;RLSEEAIARRFGVSRTPVREALRLLAQEEIVAIEPRRGARVRSYSRTELSEMFEMRAVLYGLGVELFTRRATAEMIATADQLGREVLKVGKSPNVTGEAFAAATQAVTSQLIGNCGNARLTDTFRRMTRRSFRHFAILAHSTPVHREIVMGYVRPMMDAIAARDERAAGAL
;
A
#
# COMPACT_ATOMS: atom_id res chain seq x y z
N ARG A 1 -6.54 11.95 21.08
CA ARG A 1 -7.73 12.79 20.83
C ARG A 1 -7.27 14.08 20.13
N LEU A 2 -8.01 14.51 19.10
CA LEU A 2 -7.72 15.69 18.31
C LEU A 2 -8.79 16.76 18.64
N SER A 3 -8.38 17.89 19.22
CA SER A 3 -9.26 19.01 19.51
C SER A 3 -9.21 20.01 18.36
N GLU A 4 -10.36 20.31 17.74
CA GLU A 4 -10.45 21.33 16.69
C GLU A 4 -9.87 22.67 17.16
N GLU A 5 -10.14 23.05 18.42
CA GLU A 5 -9.68 24.31 19.01
C GLU A 5 -8.15 24.33 19.20
N ALA A 6 -7.58 23.24 19.71
CA ALA A 6 -6.14 23.16 19.92
C ALA A 6 -5.37 23.16 18.59
N ILE A 7 -5.92 22.49 17.56
CA ILE A 7 -5.35 22.49 16.20
C ILE A 7 -5.46 23.88 15.59
N ALA A 8 -6.64 24.51 15.65
CA ALA A 8 -6.87 25.87 15.13
C ALA A 8 -5.88 26.88 15.74
N ARG A 9 -5.70 26.84 17.06
CA ARG A 9 -4.74 27.68 17.77
C ARG A 9 -3.30 27.41 17.34
N ARG A 10 -2.92 26.13 17.21
CA ARG A 10 -1.55 25.74 16.81
C ARG A 10 -1.18 26.22 15.40
N PHE A 11 -2.13 26.23 14.48
CA PHE A 11 -1.91 26.63 13.07
C PHE A 11 -2.32 28.07 12.77
N GLY A 12 -2.83 28.84 13.77
CA GLY A 12 -3.25 30.24 13.56
C GLY A 12 -4.43 30.37 12.61
N VAL A 13 -5.33 29.39 12.56
CA VAL A 13 -6.51 29.42 11.68
C VAL A 13 -7.82 29.35 12.47
N SER A 14 -8.95 29.58 11.80
CA SER A 14 -10.26 29.38 12.42
C SER A 14 -10.62 27.91 12.54
N ARG A 15 -11.67 27.54 13.31
CA ARG A 15 -12.11 26.15 13.49
C ARG A 15 -12.68 25.52 12.20
N THR A 16 -13.24 26.35 11.30
CA THR A 16 -13.88 25.83 10.07
C THR A 16 -12.93 25.04 9.17
N PRO A 17 -11.77 25.59 8.74
CA PRO A 17 -10.82 24.81 7.92
C PRO A 17 -10.28 23.58 8.66
N VAL A 18 -10.13 23.62 9.98
CA VAL A 18 -9.73 22.45 10.77
C VAL A 18 -10.78 21.34 10.71
N ARG A 19 -12.05 21.71 10.85
CA ARG A 19 -13.17 20.76 10.76
C ARG A 19 -13.25 20.11 9.38
N GLU A 20 -13.11 20.90 8.32
CA GLU A 20 -13.08 20.35 6.95
C GLU A 20 -11.88 19.43 6.73
N ALA A 21 -10.68 19.79 7.20
CA ALA A 21 -9.51 18.92 7.14
C ALA A 21 -9.73 17.60 7.91
N LEU A 22 -10.33 17.67 9.10
CA LEU A 22 -10.65 16.45 9.87
C LEU A 22 -11.70 15.59 9.16
N ARG A 23 -12.68 16.18 8.48
CA ARG A 23 -13.66 15.44 7.66
C ARG A 23 -13.00 14.74 6.49
N LEU A 24 -12.09 15.40 5.78
CA LEU A 24 -11.31 14.78 4.69
C LEU A 24 -10.45 13.62 5.21
N LEU A 25 -9.78 13.80 6.36
CA LEU A 25 -9.01 12.74 7.00
C LEU A 25 -9.89 11.58 7.48
N ALA A 26 -11.13 11.85 7.87
CA ALA A 26 -12.09 10.82 8.25
C ALA A 26 -12.60 10.03 7.02
N GLN A 27 -12.79 10.67 5.88
CA GLN A 27 -13.09 9.99 4.62
C GLN A 27 -11.94 9.09 4.15
N GLU A 28 -10.71 9.45 4.50
CA GLU A 28 -9.51 8.63 4.26
C GLU A 28 -9.26 7.61 5.38
N GLU A 29 -10.15 7.46 6.33
CA GLU A 29 -10.05 6.54 7.48
C GLU A 29 -8.82 6.73 8.39
N ILE A 30 -8.17 7.90 8.32
CA ILE A 30 -7.03 8.25 9.18
C ILE A 30 -7.50 8.69 10.56
N VAL A 31 -8.67 9.34 10.58
CA VAL A 31 -9.29 9.90 11.78
C VAL A 31 -10.70 9.34 11.91
N ALA A 32 -11.14 9.07 13.12
CA ALA A 32 -12.52 8.79 13.45
C ALA A 32 -13.14 10.04 14.10
N ILE A 33 -14.28 10.50 13.59
CA ILE A 33 -15.07 11.61 14.19
C ILE A 33 -16.08 11.00 15.14
N GLU A 34 -16.01 11.37 16.40
CA GLU A 34 -16.96 10.93 17.43
C GLU A 34 -17.96 12.07 17.73
N PRO A 35 -19.26 11.85 17.59
CA PRO A 35 -20.26 12.85 17.90
C PRO A 35 -20.07 13.40 19.32
N ARG A 36 -20.04 14.73 19.46
CA ARG A 36 -19.85 15.45 20.72
C ARG A 36 -18.50 15.22 21.44
N ARG A 37 -17.61 14.38 20.89
CA ARG A 37 -16.31 14.05 21.49
C ARG A 37 -15.09 14.49 20.67
N GLY A 38 -15.32 15.05 19.48
CA GLY A 38 -14.27 15.53 18.57
C GLY A 38 -13.74 14.40 17.69
N ALA A 39 -12.45 14.45 17.36
CA ALA A 39 -11.82 13.48 16.49
C ALA A 39 -10.70 12.70 17.23
N ARG A 40 -10.40 11.50 16.79
CA ARG A 40 -9.24 10.72 17.22
C ARG A 40 -8.55 10.07 16.03
N VAL A 41 -7.27 9.82 16.15
CA VAL A 41 -6.57 8.96 15.18
C VAL A 41 -7.21 7.58 15.20
N ARG A 42 -7.54 7.02 14.02
CA ARG A 42 -8.15 5.70 13.93
C ARG A 42 -7.12 4.64 14.36
N SER A 43 -7.54 3.73 15.18
CA SER A 43 -6.83 2.51 15.51
C SER A 43 -7.59 1.33 14.90
N TYR A 44 -6.86 0.34 14.42
CA TYR A 44 -7.42 -0.87 13.85
C TYR A 44 -7.16 -2.03 14.81
N SER A 45 -8.14 -2.88 14.99
CA SER A 45 -7.98 -4.16 15.66
C SER A 45 -7.18 -5.13 14.79
N ARG A 46 -6.65 -6.20 15.39
CA ARG A 46 -5.97 -7.25 14.63
C ARG A 46 -6.91 -7.89 13.59
N THR A 47 -8.17 -8.08 13.94
CA THR A 47 -9.19 -8.66 13.05
C THR A 47 -9.41 -7.76 11.85
N GLU A 48 -9.66 -6.45 12.04
CA GLU A 48 -9.83 -5.50 10.94
C GLU A 48 -8.62 -5.48 10.01
N LEU A 49 -7.40 -5.52 10.56
CA LEU A 49 -6.19 -5.58 9.75
C LEU A 49 -6.11 -6.89 8.95
N SER A 50 -6.41 -8.04 9.56
CA SER A 50 -6.43 -9.34 8.86
C SER A 50 -7.39 -9.31 7.68
N GLU A 51 -8.64 -8.89 7.91
CA GLU A 51 -9.66 -8.77 6.87
C GLU A 51 -9.24 -7.84 5.72
N MET A 52 -8.61 -6.71 6.05
CA MET A 52 -8.07 -5.80 5.04
C MET A 52 -6.95 -6.45 4.21
N PHE A 53 -6.05 -7.19 4.85
CA PHE A 53 -4.96 -7.87 4.15
C PHE A 53 -5.46 -9.03 3.29
N GLU A 54 -6.45 -9.80 3.75
CA GLU A 54 -7.08 -10.88 2.99
C GLU A 54 -7.71 -10.36 1.69
N MET A 55 -8.53 -9.32 1.78
CA MET A 55 -9.13 -8.69 0.60
C MET A 55 -8.06 -8.13 -0.35
N ARG A 56 -7.01 -7.49 0.21
CA ARG A 56 -5.91 -6.94 -0.57
C ARG A 56 -5.14 -8.04 -1.31
N ALA A 57 -4.89 -9.16 -0.67
CA ALA A 57 -4.17 -10.30 -1.27
C ALA A 57 -4.93 -10.82 -2.50
N VAL A 58 -6.24 -11.02 -2.40
CA VAL A 58 -7.08 -11.47 -3.52
C VAL A 58 -7.06 -10.48 -4.69
N LEU A 59 -7.21 -9.20 -4.40
CA LEU A 59 -7.17 -8.17 -5.44
C LEU A 59 -5.77 -8.02 -6.07
N TYR A 60 -4.72 -8.17 -5.27
CA TYR A 60 -3.35 -8.13 -5.76
C TYR A 60 -3.06 -9.31 -6.68
N GLY A 61 -3.35 -10.53 -6.24
CA GLY A 61 -3.17 -11.76 -7.04
C GLY A 61 -3.90 -11.67 -8.38
N LEU A 62 -5.18 -11.32 -8.38
CA LEU A 62 -5.94 -11.10 -9.62
C LEU A 62 -5.32 -10.00 -10.50
N GLY A 63 -4.83 -8.92 -9.90
CA GLY A 63 -4.17 -7.85 -10.64
C GLY A 63 -2.86 -8.31 -11.31
N VAL A 64 -2.08 -9.14 -10.61
CA VAL A 64 -0.84 -9.72 -11.14
C VAL A 64 -1.14 -10.71 -12.28
N GLU A 65 -2.14 -11.59 -12.13
CA GLU A 65 -2.60 -12.48 -13.21
C GLU A 65 -2.98 -11.70 -14.46
N LEU A 66 -3.81 -10.68 -14.31
CA LEU A 66 -4.27 -9.84 -15.42
C LEU A 66 -3.12 -9.07 -16.07
N PHE A 67 -2.18 -8.56 -15.27
CA PHE A 67 -0.96 -7.93 -15.77
C PHE A 67 -0.14 -8.94 -16.59
N THR A 68 0.16 -10.11 -16.04
CA THR A 68 0.94 -11.17 -16.71
C THR A 68 0.35 -11.56 -18.05
N ARG A 69 -0.98 -11.63 -18.14
CA ARG A 69 -1.72 -11.92 -19.38
C ARG A 69 -1.60 -10.83 -20.43
N ARG A 70 -1.64 -9.56 -20.02
CA ARG A 70 -1.89 -8.41 -20.91
C ARG A 70 -0.68 -7.53 -21.16
N ALA A 71 0.35 -7.60 -20.29
CA ALA A 71 1.49 -6.70 -20.33
C ALA A 71 2.32 -6.89 -21.61
N THR A 72 2.81 -5.78 -22.14
CA THR A 72 3.82 -5.78 -23.21
C THR A 72 5.17 -6.24 -22.68
N ALA A 73 6.09 -6.61 -23.57
CA ALA A 73 7.48 -6.94 -23.18
C ALA A 73 8.16 -5.80 -22.41
N GLU A 74 7.89 -4.55 -22.79
CA GLU A 74 8.41 -3.35 -22.12
C GLU A 74 7.86 -3.21 -20.69
N MET A 75 6.55 -3.45 -20.49
CA MET A 75 5.94 -3.42 -19.17
C MET A 75 6.53 -4.49 -18.24
N ILE A 76 6.81 -5.69 -18.78
CA ILE A 76 7.45 -6.78 -18.03
C ILE A 76 8.90 -6.41 -17.67
N ALA A 77 9.65 -5.87 -18.61
CA ALA A 77 11.03 -5.42 -18.35
C ALA A 77 11.07 -4.34 -17.25
N THR A 78 10.11 -3.40 -17.27
CA THR A 78 9.97 -2.39 -16.23
C THR A 78 9.65 -3.02 -14.86
N ALA A 79 8.73 -3.98 -14.82
CA ALA A 79 8.37 -4.69 -13.58
C ALA A 79 9.59 -5.45 -13.01
N ASP A 80 10.35 -6.15 -13.85
CA ASP A 80 11.56 -6.87 -13.44
C ASP A 80 12.66 -5.92 -12.92
N GLN A 81 12.85 -4.75 -13.56
CA GLN A 81 13.77 -3.73 -13.06
C GLN A 81 13.37 -3.23 -11.66
N LEU A 82 12.08 -2.94 -11.46
CA LEU A 82 11.56 -2.53 -10.15
C LEU A 82 11.69 -3.65 -9.12
N GLY A 83 11.46 -4.90 -9.49
CA GLY A 83 11.69 -6.07 -8.64
C GLY A 83 13.15 -6.19 -8.19
N ARG A 84 14.11 -6.00 -9.11
CA ARG A 84 15.55 -5.95 -8.77
C ARG A 84 15.86 -4.82 -7.79
N GLU A 85 15.23 -3.67 -7.93
CA GLU A 85 15.44 -2.54 -7.01
C GLU A 85 14.92 -2.86 -5.60
N VAL A 86 13.77 -3.56 -5.47
CA VAL A 86 13.29 -4.05 -4.16
C VAL A 86 14.35 -4.93 -3.49
N LEU A 87 14.93 -5.89 -4.24
CA LEU A 87 15.95 -6.80 -3.72
C LEU A 87 17.24 -6.06 -3.32
N LYS A 88 17.64 -5.06 -4.10
CA LYS A 88 18.81 -4.21 -3.82
C LYS A 88 18.60 -3.37 -2.56
N VAL A 89 17.46 -2.67 -2.48
CA VAL A 89 17.11 -1.85 -1.31
C VAL A 89 16.98 -2.72 -0.06
N GLY A 90 16.30 -3.88 -0.15
CA GLY A 90 16.09 -4.78 0.98
C GLY A 90 17.37 -5.37 1.58
N LYS A 91 18.41 -5.53 0.76
CA LYS A 91 19.74 -6.03 1.19
C LYS A 91 20.66 -4.93 1.76
N SER A 92 20.26 -3.67 1.67
CA SER A 92 21.06 -2.56 2.20
C SER A 92 21.15 -2.64 3.73
N PRO A 93 22.35 -2.51 4.33
CA PRO A 93 22.51 -2.59 5.79
C PRO A 93 21.78 -1.46 6.54
N ASN A 94 21.58 -0.32 5.88
CA ASN A 94 20.94 0.87 6.46
C ASN A 94 19.53 1.09 5.89
N VAL A 95 18.85 0.03 5.43
CA VAL A 95 17.50 0.15 4.87
C VAL A 95 16.50 0.62 5.91
N THR A 96 15.78 1.69 5.59
CA THR A 96 14.63 2.13 6.40
C THR A 96 13.36 1.45 5.91
N GLY A 97 12.38 1.26 6.81
CA GLY A 97 11.05 0.75 6.44
C GLY A 97 10.39 1.61 5.36
N GLU A 98 10.64 2.91 5.37
CA GLU A 98 10.12 3.85 4.38
C GLU A 98 10.72 3.65 2.98
N ALA A 99 12.05 3.48 2.90
CA ALA A 99 12.74 3.20 1.63
C ALA A 99 12.27 1.87 1.03
N PHE A 100 12.16 0.83 1.84
CA PHE A 100 11.69 -0.48 1.38
C PHE A 100 10.21 -0.45 0.98
N ALA A 101 9.36 0.25 1.74
CA ALA A 101 7.95 0.45 1.37
C ALA A 101 7.80 1.22 0.05
N ALA A 102 8.65 2.21 -0.21
CA ALA A 102 8.62 2.93 -1.48
C ALA A 102 9.00 2.03 -2.66
N ALA A 103 10.02 1.19 -2.52
CA ALA A 103 10.44 0.24 -3.56
C ALA A 103 9.34 -0.80 -3.85
N THR A 104 8.74 -1.42 -2.83
CA THR A 104 7.63 -2.37 -3.00
C THR A 104 6.38 -1.72 -3.57
N GLN A 105 6.11 -0.46 -3.21
CA GLN A 105 4.99 0.30 -3.77
C GLN A 105 5.18 0.59 -5.26
N ALA A 106 6.40 0.79 -5.73
CA ALA A 106 6.69 1.00 -7.15
C ALA A 106 6.32 -0.25 -7.97
N VAL A 107 6.73 -1.45 -7.52
CA VAL A 107 6.32 -2.72 -8.14
C VAL A 107 4.81 -2.85 -8.15
N THR A 108 4.16 -2.67 -7.00
CA THR A 108 2.70 -2.75 -6.89
C THR A 108 2.00 -1.80 -7.85
N SER A 109 2.49 -0.56 -7.97
CA SER A 109 1.92 0.43 -8.87
C SER A 109 2.08 0.05 -10.34
N GLN A 110 3.21 -0.54 -10.72
CA GLN A 110 3.45 -1.04 -12.07
C GLN A 110 2.49 -2.17 -12.42
N LEU A 111 2.35 -3.17 -11.54
CA LEU A 111 1.53 -4.35 -11.80
C LEU A 111 0.03 -4.01 -11.80
N ILE A 112 -0.45 -3.37 -10.74
CA ILE A 112 -1.87 -3.05 -10.58
C ILE A 112 -2.30 -1.92 -11.50
N GLY A 113 -1.43 -0.92 -11.71
CA GLY A 113 -1.74 0.21 -12.61
C GLY A 113 -1.89 -0.19 -14.07
N ASN A 114 -1.20 -1.26 -14.49
CA ASN A 114 -1.16 -1.75 -15.86
C ASN A 114 -1.87 -3.11 -16.06
N CYS A 115 -2.64 -3.59 -15.09
CA CYS A 115 -3.38 -4.86 -15.20
C CYS A 115 -4.53 -4.84 -16.23
N GLY A 116 -4.89 -3.66 -16.76
CA GLY A 116 -5.95 -3.49 -17.73
C GLY A 116 -7.37 -3.67 -17.16
N ASN A 117 -7.53 -3.53 -15.84
CA ASN A 117 -8.82 -3.53 -15.14
C ASN A 117 -8.96 -2.29 -14.26
N ALA A 118 -9.57 -1.23 -14.81
CA ALA A 118 -9.72 0.05 -14.12
C ALA A 118 -10.48 -0.07 -12.77
N ARG A 119 -11.49 -0.95 -12.71
CA ARG A 119 -12.27 -1.17 -11.49
C ARG A 119 -11.43 -1.80 -10.38
N LEU A 120 -10.62 -2.80 -10.73
CA LEU A 120 -9.69 -3.41 -9.79
C LEU A 120 -8.66 -2.37 -9.31
N THR A 121 -8.05 -1.63 -10.22
CA THR A 121 -7.07 -0.58 -9.91
C THR A 121 -7.64 0.45 -8.93
N ASP A 122 -8.85 0.94 -9.19
CA ASP A 122 -9.51 1.92 -8.31
C ASP A 122 -9.82 1.33 -6.93
N THR A 123 -10.37 0.11 -6.89
CA THR A 123 -10.69 -0.56 -5.62
C THR A 123 -9.44 -0.81 -4.81
N PHE A 124 -8.38 -1.34 -5.43
CA PHE A 124 -7.09 -1.59 -4.79
C PHE A 124 -6.47 -0.30 -4.25
N ARG A 125 -6.49 0.79 -5.02
CA ARG A 125 -5.99 2.11 -4.59
C ARG A 125 -6.77 2.66 -3.40
N ARG A 126 -8.10 2.51 -3.37
CA ARG A 126 -8.94 2.94 -2.22
C ARG A 126 -8.60 2.16 -0.95
N MET A 127 -8.39 0.85 -1.07
CA MET A 127 -7.98 0.01 0.06
C MET A 127 -6.56 0.31 0.55
N THR A 128 -5.69 0.78 -0.34
CA THR A 128 -4.27 1.04 -0.04
C THR A 128 -3.99 2.49 0.36
N ARG A 129 -5.03 3.28 0.68
CA ARG A 129 -4.88 4.69 1.05
C ARG A 129 -4.01 4.87 2.32
N ARG A 130 -3.75 6.12 2.68
CA ARG A 130 -2.72 6.59 3.64
C ARG A 130 -2.59 5.79 4.94
N SER A 131 -3.69 5.26 5.51
CA SER A 131 -3.62 4.42 6.71
C SER A 131 -2.85 3.12 6.48
N PHE A 132 -3.10 2.44 5.35
CA PHE A 132 -2.39 1.20 5.00
C PHE A 132 -0.88 1.45 4.77
N ARG A 133 -0.51 2.59 4.19
CA ARG A 133 0.90 2.96 4.01
C ARG A 133 1.66 3.00 5.35
N HIS A 134 1.03 3.49 6.41
CA HIS A 134 1.64 3.52 7.75
C HIS A 134 1.94 2.11 8.27
N PHE A 135 0.99 1.18 8.12
CA PHE A 135 1.19 -0.21 8.50
C PHE A 135 2.26 -0.88 7.64
N ALA A 136 2.29 -0.62 6.34
CA ALA A 136 3.31 -1.13 5.45
C ALA A 136 4.71 -0.66 5.86
N ILE A 137 4.90 0.63 6.15
CA ILE A 137 6.19 1.17 6.62
C ILE A 137 6.61 0.50 7.92
N LEU A 138 5.69 0.35 8.87
CA LEU A 138 5.97 -0.28 10.15
C LEU A 138 6.37 -1.76 9.99
N ALA A 139 5.63 -2.52 9.18
CA ALA A 139 5.95 -3.91 8.87
C ALA A 139 7.32 -4.02 8.18
N HIS A 140 7.58 -3.20 7.18
CA HIS A 140 8.85 -3.16 6.45
C HIS A 140 10.06 -2.68 7.28
N SER A 141 9.82 -2.11 8.46
CA SER A 141 10.90 -1.78 9.39
C SER A 141 11.51 -3.02 10.06
N THR A 142 10.82 -4.17 10.03
CA THR A 142 11.32 -5.42 10.60
C THR A 142 12.13 -6.22 9.56
N PRO A 143 13.34 -6.73 9.92
CA PRO A 143 14.13 -7.56 9.00
C PRO A 143 13.36 -8.80 8.51
N VAL A 144 12.67 -9.49 9.40
CA VAL A 144 11.90 -10.71 9.10
C VAL A 144 10.86 -10.46 8.01
N HIS A 145 10.11 -9.37 8.11
CA HIS A 145 9.09 -9.06 7.10
C HIS A 145 9.73 -8.70 5.74
N ARG A 146 10.87 -8.00 5.74
CA ARG A 146 11.61 -7.71 4.50
C ARG A 146 12.11 -8.98 3.82
N GLU A 147 12.65 -9.94 4.58
CA GLU A 147 13.09 -11.23 4.05
C GLU A 147 11.93 -12.00 3.40
N ILE A 148 10.77 -12.04 4.04
CA ILE A 148 9.57 -12.66 3.49
C ILE A 148 9.21 -12.00 2.15
N VAL A 149 9.13 -10.68 2.09
CA VAL A 149 8.79 -9.95 0.86
C VAL A 149 9.82 -10.20 -0.24
N MET A 150 11.12 -10.13 0.07
CA MET A 150 12.18 -10.41 -0.91
C MET A 150 12.11 -11.84 -1.45
N GLY A 151 11.69 -12.81 -0.62
CA GLY A 151 11.50 -14.19 -1.00
C GLY A 151 10.44 -14.41 -2.08
N TYR A 152 9.41 -13.55 -2.13
CA TYR A 152 8.35 -13.61 -3.15
C TYR A 152 8.66 -12.82 -4.42
N VAL A 153 9.46 -11.75 -4.31
CA VAL A 153 9.69 -10.84 -5.45
C VAL A 153 10.31 -11.55 -6.64
N ARG A 154 11.37 -12.33 -6.45
CA ARG A 154 12.07 -13.00 -7.55
C ARG A 154 11.20 -14.07 -8.23
N PRO A 155 10.61 -15.03 -7.51
CA PRO A 155 9.69 -16.00 -8.12
C PRO A 155 8.53 -15.34 -8.88
N MET A 156 7.96 -14.27 -8.36
CA MET A 156 6.87 -13.53 -9.03
C MET A 156 7.35 -12.90 -10.36
N MET A 157 8.52 -12.27 -10.39
CA MET A 157 9.07 -11.71 -11.63
C MET A 157 9.38 -12.79 -12.65
N ASP A 158 9.92 -13.92 -12.24
CA ASP A 158 10.22 -15.07 -13.10
C ASP A 158 8.92 -15.66 -13.69
N ALA A 159 7.86 -15.80 -12.89
CA ALA A 159 6.55 -16.25 -13.36
C ALA A 159 5.91 -15.25 -14.36
N ILE A 160 6.01 -13.95 -14.09
CA ILE A 160 5.53 -12.90 -15.01
C ILE A 160 6.29 -12.97 -16.34
N ALA A 161 7.61 -13.14 -16.31
CA ALA A 161 8.44 -13.26 -17.52
C ALA A 161 8.09 -14.51 -18.33
N ALA A 162 7.81 -15.63 -17.65
CA ALA A 162 7.36 -16.87 -18.26
C ALA A 162 5.89 -16.86 -18.74
N ARG A 163 5.14 -15.80 -18.49
CA ARG A 163 3.70 -15.71 -18.76
C ARG A 163 2.86 -16.74 -18.00
N ASP A 164 3.37 -17.23 -16.89
CA ASP A 164 2.60 -18.10 -15.99
C ASP A 164 1.72 -17.24 -15.05
N GLU A 165 0.53 -16.94 -15.55
CA GLU A 165 -0.44 -16.09 -14.84
C GLU A 165 -0.80 -16.64 -13.47
N ARG A 166 -1.00 -17.95 -13.39
CA ARG A 166 -1.44 -18.64 -12.17
C ARG A 166 -0.33 -18.65 -11.11
N ALA A 167 0.89 -18.99 -11.49
CA ALA A 167 2.03 -18.93 -10.59
C ALA A 167 2.30 -17.50 -10.12
N ALA A 168 2.24 -16.52 -11.03
CA ALA A 168 2.47 -15.12 -10.71
C ALA A 168 1.42 -14.56 -9.72
N GLY A 169 0.16 -14.91 -9.86
CA GLY A 169 -0.93 -14.43 -9.01
C GLY A 169 -1.05 -15.14 -7.66
N ALA A 170 -0.43 -16.33 -7.51
CA ALA A 170 -0.45 -17.12 -6.27
C ALA A 170 0.64 -16.70 -5.26
N LEU A 171 1.63 -15.91 -5.68
CA LEU A 171 2.75 -15.43 -4.88
C LEU A 171 2.44 -14.11 -4.20
#